data_9e91ab889df3b961757796ba74a051cb
#
_entry.id   9e91ab889df3b961757796ba74a051cb
#
_cell.length_a   1.000
_cell.length_b   1.000
_cell.length_c   1.000
_cell.angle_alpha   90.00
_cell.angle_beta   90.00
_cell.angle_gamma   90.00
#
_symmetry.space_group_name_H-M   'P 1'
#
loop_
_entity.id
_entity.type
_entity.pdbx_description
1 polymer ?
#
loop_
_entity_poly.entity_id
_entity_poly.type
_entity_poly.pdbx_seq_one_letter_code
_entity_poly.pdbx_strand_id
1 'polypeptide(L)'
;PREAASIDPQERLFLQHAWMAVEDAGYTRASLQIAPASGQSGQPGQVGVYAGVMYGEYNLSGSLASIANRVSWFLNLHGPSLTLDTMCSSSLTAIHLACQDLRLGRTRAAIAGGVNLSIHPNKYRMLSGGQFLSSDGHCQSFGEGGDGYIPGEGVGVVVLKRLSDAQRDGNHIYGLVRASALNHGGKTNGYTVPNPQAQADAIARALAEGGVDPRRVGYIEAHGTGTKLG
;
A
#
# COMPACT_ATOMS: atom_id res chain seq x y z
N PRO A 1 2.93 15.31 -23.33
CA PRO A 1 4.34 15.75 -23.34
C PRO A 1 4.58 17.03 -22.55
N ARG A 2 3.63 18.00 -22.57
CA ARG A 2 3.79 19.29 -21.85
C ARG A 2 3.84 19.10 -20.32
N GLU A 3 3.10 18.16 -19.77
CA GLU A 3 3.01 17.91 -18.34
C GLU A 3 4.06 16.90 -17.85
N ALA A 4 4.62 16.08 -18.74
CA ALA A 4 5.45 14.92 -18.35
C ALA A 4 6.63 15.28 -17.45
N ALA A 5 7.29 16.41 -17.70
CA ALA A 5 8.42 16.87 -16.92
C ALA A 5 8.03 17.38 -15.50
N SER A 6 6.80 17.84 -15.33
CA SER A 6 6.31 18.37 -14.04
C SER A 6 5.64 17.31 -13.16
N ILE A 7 5.30 16.14 -13.73
CA ILE A 7 4.68 15.05 -12.96
C ILE A 7 5.76 14.35 -12.13
N ASP A 8 5.47 14.16 -10.84
CA ASP A 8 6.34 13.40 -9.94
C ASP A 8 6.63 12.00 -10.51
N PRO A 9 7.90 11.54 -10.56
CA PRO A 9 8.24 10.19 -10.98
C PRO A 9 7.46 9.09 -10.23
N GLN A 10 7.13 9.30 -8.95
CA GLN A 10 6.29 8.37 -8.19
C GLN A 10 4.89 8.27 -8.77
N GLU A 11 4.29 9.39 -9.17
CA GLU A 11 2.98 9.43 -9.82
C GLU A 11 3.01 8.70 -11.17
N ARG A 12 4.06 8.90 -11.97
CA ARG A 12 4.23 8.20 -13.26
C ARG A 12 4.37 6.69 -13.08
N LEU A 13 5.22 6.25 -12.16
CA LEU A 13 5.43 4.83 -11.89
C LEU A 13 4.20 4.17 -11.29
N PHE A 14 3.52 4.82 -10.36
CA PHE A 14 2.31 4.27 -9.78
C PHE A 14 1.20 4.11 -10.84
N LEU A 15 1.00 5.09 -11.71
CA LEU A 15 0.07 4.98 -12.84
C LEU A 15 0.42 3.82 -13.78
N GLN A 16 1.71 3.69 -14.13
CA GLN A 16 2.19 2.61 -15.00
C GLN A 16 1.94 1.23 -14.39
N HIS A 17 2.26 1.06 -13.11
CA HIS A 17 2.06 -0.23 -12.43
C HIS A 17 0.59 -0.51 -12.13
N ALA A 18 -0.22 0.52 -11.89
CA ALA A 18 -1.68 0.37 -11.80
C ALA A 18 -2.28 -0.13 -13.13
N TRP A 19 -1.80 0.41 -14.26
CA TRP A 19 -2.18 -0.08 -15.59
C TRP A 19 -1.77 -1.55 -15.78
N MET A 20 -0.51 -1.90 -15.49
CA MET A 20 0.00 -3.27 -15.61
C MET A 20 -0.79 -4.25 -14.72
N ALA A 21 -1.11 -3.86 -13.49
CA ALA A 21 -1.90 -4.68 -12.58
C ALA A 21 -3.34 -4.90 -13.08
N VAL A 22 -3.94 -3.89 -13.72
CA VAL A 22 -5.26 -3.99 -14.34
C VAL A 22 -5.23 -4.96 -15.55
N GLU A 23 -4.20 -4.88 -16.39
CA GLU A 23 -4.01 -5.81 -17.52
C GLU A 23 -3.77 -7.24 -17.03
N ASP A 24 -2.92 -7.44 -16.03
CA ASP A 24 -2.64 -8.74 -15.41
C ASP A 24 -3.89 -9.35 -14.77
N ALA A 25 -4.77 -8.54 -14.20
CA ALA A 25 -6.08 -8.97 -13.71
C ALA A 25 -7.11 -9.27 -14.82
N GLY A 26 -6.73 -9.14 -16.08
CA GLY A 26 -7.58 -9.41 -17.24
C GLY A 26 -8.59 -8.30 -17.56
N TYR A 27 -8.36 -7.08 -17.06
CA TYR A 27 -9.24 -5.94 -17.30
C TYR A 27 -8.63 -4.93 -18.29
N THR A 28 -9.52 -4.21 -18.94
CA THR A 28 -9.22 -3.02 -19.73
C THR A 28 -9.93 -1.81 -19.10
N ARG A 29 -9.58 -0.61 -19.55
CA ARG A 29 -10.32 0.61 -19.17
C ARG A 29 -11.82 0.46 -19.45
N ALA A 30 -12.18 -0.10 -20.60
CA ALA A 30 -13.58 -0.31 -20.98
C ALA A 30 -14.29 -1.33 -20.09
N SER A 31 -13.64 -2.46 -19.77
CA SER A 31 -14.24 -3.49 -18.93
C SER A 31 -14.43 -3.05 -17.47
N LEU A 32 -13.61 -2.13 -16.97
CA LEU A 32 -13.79 -1.52 -15.66
C LEU A 32 -15.06 -0.63 -15.58
N GLN A 33 -15.59 -0.18 -16.73
CA GLN A 33 -16.81 0.64 -16.80
C GLN A 33 -18.09 -0.18 -16.92
N ILE A 34 -18.01 -1.51 -17.10
CA ILE A 34 -19.18 -2.35 -17.23
C ILE A 34 -19.96 -2.34 -15.90
N ALA A 35 -21.24 -2.01 -15.99
CA ALA A 35 -22.14 -2.08 -14.83
C ALA A 35 -22.17 -3.51 -14.27
N PRO A 36 -22.33 -3.67 -12.94
CA PRO A 36 -22.54 -5.00 -12.38
C PRO A 36 -23.77 -5.67 -13.02
N ALA A 37 -23.74 -7.01 -13.06
CA ALA A 37 -24.89 -7.76 -13.56
C ALA A 37 -26.18 -7.39 -12.80
N SER A 38 -27.33 -7.56 -13.46
CA SER A 38 -28.63 -7.24 -12.88
C SER A 38 -28.81 -7.89 -11.50
N GLY A 39 -29.18 -7.10 -10.51
CA GLY A 39 -29.34 -7.54 -9.12
C GLY A 39 -28.14 -7.24 -8.19
N GLN A 40 -27.07 -6.66 -8.70
CA GLN A 40 -25.94 -6.21 -7.88
C GLN A 40 -25.99 -4.70 -7.66
N SER A 41 -25.64 -4.26 -6.45
CA SER A 41 -25.44 -2.84 -6.16
C SER A 41 -24.10 -2.34 -6.73
N GLY A 42 -24.10 -1.18 -7.33
CA GLY A 42 -22.88 -0.48 -7.77
C GLY A 42 -23.07 0.30 -9.08
N GLN A 43 -22.28 1.33 -9.23
CA GLN A 43 -22.23 2.16 -10.42
C GLN A 43 -21.12 1.65 -11.38
N PRO A 44 -21.23 1.90 -12.70
CA PRO A 44 -20.12 1.70 -13.63
C PRO A 44 -18.86 2.42 -13.11
N GLY A 45 -17.70 1.79 -13.26
CA GLY A 45 -16.44 2.38 -12.82
C GLY A 45 -16.26 2.54 -11.31
N GLN A 46 -17.10 1.94 -10.46
CA GLN A 46 -16.99 1.99 -8.99
C GLN A 46 -15.80 1.14 -8.51
N VAL A 47 -14.61 1.56 -8.89
CA VAL A 47 -13.31 0.98 -8.52
C VAL A 47 -12.56 2.02 -7.70
N GLY A 48 -12.10 1.62 -6.51
CA GLY A 48 -11.32 2.50 -5.64
C GLY A 48 -9.84 2.48 -5.98
N VAL A 49 -9.13 3.57 -5.70
CA VAL A 49 -7.67 3.68 -5.82
C VAL A 49 -7.10 4.14 -4.49
N TYR A 50 -6.16 3.35 -3.95
CA TYR A 50 -5.56 3.57 -2.63
C TYR A 50 -4.04 3.49 -2.76
N ALA A 51 -3.35 4.62 -2.64
CA ALA A 51 -1.90 4.73 -2.81
C ALA A 51 -1.22 5.09 -1.49
N GLY A 52 -0.30 4.26 -1.03
CA GLY A 52 0.58 4.56 0.10
C GLY A 52 1.83 5.29 -0.38
N VAL A 53 2.09 6.48 0.17
CA VAL A 53 3.25 7.30 -0.18
C VAL A 53 3.69 8.07 1.05
N MET A 54 5.00 8.16 1.30
CA MET A 54 5.54 8.84 2.47
C MET A 54 6.19 10.19 2.13
N TYR A 55 6.92 10.28 1.02
CA TYR A 55 7.66 11.48 0.62
C TYR A 55 7.27 11.95 -0.78
N GLY A 56 7.04 13.26 -0.93
CA GLY A 56 6.84 13.93 -2.20
C GLY A 56 7.80 15.09 -2.35
N GLU A 57 8.98 14.84 -2.89
CA GLU A 57 10.07 15.82 -2.95
C GLU A 57 10.36 16.33 -4.38
N TYR A 58 9.59 15.86 -5.38
CA TYR A 58 9.77 16.31 -6.75
C TYR A 58 9.19 17.71 -6.94
N ASN A 59 10.02 18.62 -7.40
CA ASN A 59 9.68 20.04 -7.63
C ASN A 59 9.08 20.78 -6.41
N LEU A 60 9.11 20.19 -5.22
CA LEU A 60 8.68 20.74 -3.93
C LEU A 60 7.22 21.28 -3.89
N SER A 61 6.42 21.08 -4.92
CA SER A 61 5.09 21.69 -5.07
C SER A 61 3.98 20.71 -5.46
N GLY A 62 4.29 19.44 -5.66
CA GLY A 62 3.29 18.42 -6.04
C GLY A 62 2.41 17.99 -4.87
N SER A 63 1.11 17.86 -5.12
CA SER A 63 0.20 17.23 -4.17
C SER A 63 0.30 15.71 -4.29
N LEU A 64 0.59 15.01 -3.19
CA LEU A 64 0.59 13.54 -3.17
C LEU A 64 -0.76 12.93 -3.57
N ALA A 65 -1.86 13.66 -3.38
CA ALA A 65 -3.19 13.24 -3.81
C ALA A 65 -3.26 12.94 -5.32
N SER A 66 -2.40 13.58 -6.12
CA SER A 66 -2.32 13.38 -7.56
C SER A 66 -1.96 11.93 -7.93
N ILE A 67 -1.21 11.22 -7.11
CA ILE A 67 -0.76 9.85 -7.36
C ILE A 67 -1.96 8.90 -7.55
N ALA A 68 -2.91 8.91 -6.63
CA ALA A 68 -4.14 8.11 -6.77
C ALA A 68 -5.10 8.72 -7.80
N ASN A 69 -5.27 10.04 -7.77
CA ASN A 69 -6.25 10.72 -8.62
C ASN A 69 -5.93 10.62 -10.10
N ARG A 70 -4.66 10.57 -10.49
CA ARG A 70 -4.28 10.40 -11.89
C ARG A 70 -4.66 9.01 -12.41
N VAL A 71 -4.52 7.97 -11.59
CA VAL A 71 -5.00 6.63 -11.93
C VAL A 71 -6.52 6.64 -12.14
N SER A 72 -7.25 7.23 -11.19
CA SER A 72 -8.70 7.33 -11.29
C SER A 72 -9.15 8.12 -12.53
N TRP A 73 -8.51 9.25 -12.81
CA TRP A 73 -8.79 10.06 -13.99
C TRP A 73 -8.45 9.30 -15.29
N PHE A 74 -7.26 8.71 -15.37
CA PHE A 74 -6.82 8.00 -16.58
C PHE A 74 -7.70 6.80 -16.91
N LEU A 75 -8.09 6.03 -15.89
CA LEU A 75 -8.95 4.84 -16.05
C LEU A 75 -10.44 5.15 -16.01
N ASN A 76 -10.84 6.42 -15.77
CA ASN A 76 -12.23 6.86 -15.59
C ASN A 76 -12.93 6.10 -14.45
N LEU A 77 -12.30 6.07 -13.27
CA LEU A 77 -12.82 5.40 -12.08
C LEU A 77 -13.58 6.36 -11.18
N HIS A 78 -14.65 5.88 -10.55
CA HIS A 78 -15.59 6.70 -9.75
C HIS A 78 -15.67 6.28 -8.29
N GLY A 79 -14.87 5.30 -7.86
CA GLY A 79 -14.74 4.92 -6.45
C GLY A 79 -13.87 5.91 -5.66
N PRO A 80 -13.66 5.66 -4.34
CA PRO A 80 -12.73 6.44 -3.54
C PRO A 80 -11.33 6.50 -4.18
N SER A 81 -10.68 7.66 -4.12
CA SER A 81 -9.36 7.89 -4.69
C SER A 81 -8.52 8.61 -3.65
N LEU A 82 -7.63 7.88 -3.00
CA LEU A 82 -6.89 8.31 -1.81
C LEU A 82 -5.40 8.09 -1.97
N THR A 83 -4.61 9.09 -1.63
CA THR A 83 -3.20 8.91 -1.29
C THR A 83 -3.07 9.13 0.22
N LEU A 84 -2.39 8.23 0.89
CA LEU A 84 -2.28 8.22 2.34
C LEU A 84 -0.84 8.03 2.80
N ASP A 85 -0.53 8.56 3.97
CA ASP A 85 0.74 8.43 4.65
C ASP A 85 0.51 7.93 6.08
N THR A 86 0.99 6.76 6.38
CA THR A 86 1.15 6.19 7.71
C THR A 86 2.60 5.72 7.91
N MET A 87 3.53 6.48 7.36
CA MET A 87 4.96 6.18 7.34
C MET A 87 5.24 4.85 6.61
N CYS A 88 6.07 4.00 7.16
CA CYS A 88 6.48 2.72 6.55
C CYS A 88 5.32 1.73 6.32
N SER A 89 4.19 1.90 6.99
CA SER A 89 3.00 1.04 6.84
C SER A 89 1.99 1.52 5.79
N SER A 90 2.29 2.59 5.04
CA SER A 90 1.33 3.25 4.15
C SER A 90 0.70 2.31 3.11
N SER A 91 1.51 1.46 2.44
CA SER A 91 0.98 0.54 1.44
C SER A 91 0.08 -0.56 2.04
N LEU A 92 0.43 -1.08 3.21
CA LEU A 92 -0.43 -2.06 3.91
C LEU A 92 -1.71 -1.41 4.43
N THR A 93 -1.65 -0.16 4.87
CA THR A 93 -2.84 0.63 5.25
C THR A 93 -3.74 0.88 4.03
N ALA A 94 -3.17 1.18 2.86
CA ALA A 94 -3.91 1.30 1.60
C ALA A 94 -4.66 0.01 1.25
N ILE A 95 -4.00 -1.15 1.36
CA ILE A 95 -4.63 -2.46 1.16
C ILE A 95 -5.74 -2.71 2.20
N HIS A 96 -5.50 -2.38 3.47
CA HIS A 96 -6.52 -2.52 4.52
C HIS A 96 -7.78 -1.72 4.19
N LEU A 97 -7.66 -0.43 3.85
CA LEU A 97 -8.80 0.43 3.50
C LEU A 97 -9.53 -0.08 2.26
N ALA A 98 -8.80 -0.52 1.24
CA ALA A 98 -9.38 -1.13 0.04
C ALA A 98 -10.21 -2.38 0.40
N CYS A 99 -9.68 -3.26 1.26
CA CYS A 99 -10.40 -4.45 1.74
C CYS A 99 -11.66 -4.08 2.52
N GLN A 100 -11.61 -3.04 3.36
CA GLN A 100 -12.79 -2.57 4.10
C GLN A 100 -13.88 -2.05 3.15
N ASP A 101 -13.53 -1.25 2.16
CA ASP A 101 -14.51 -0.72 1.20
C ASP A 101 -15.10 -1.83 0.30
N LEU A 102 -14.33 -2.85 -0.05
CA LEU A 102 -14.82 -4.04 -0.75
C LEU A 102 -15.82 -4.84 0.11
N ARG A 103 -15.51 -5.05 1.41
CA ARG A 103 -16.39 -5.76 2.36
C ARG A 103 -17.69 -5.02 2.58
N LEU A 104 -17.65 -3.70 2.68
CA LEU A 104 -18.81 -2.83 2.86
C LEU A 104 -19.61 -2.61 1.56
N GLY A 105 -19.15 -3.17 0.42
CA GLY A 105 -19.81 -2.98 -0.87
C GLY A 105 -19.72 -1.58 -1.45
N ARG A 106 -18.84 -0.72 -0.91
CA ARG A 106 -18.60 0.65 -1.41
C ARG A 106 -17.88 0.65 -2.75
N THR A 107 -17.05 -0.36 -2.98
CA THR A 107 -16.37 -0.61 -4.24
C THR A 107 -16.59 -2.05 -4.69
N ARG A 108 -16.53 -2.30 -5.98
CA ARG A 108 -16.59 -3.65 -6.56
C ARG A 108 -15.21 -4.24 -6.83
N ALA A 109 -14.24 -3.39 -7.05
CA ALA A 109 -12.81 -3.70 -7.14
C ALA A 109 -12.01 -2.54 -6.57
N ALA A 110 -10.76 -2.77 -6.26
CA ALA A 110 -9.86 -1.75 -5.79
C ALA A 110 -8.46 -1.95 -6.36
N ILE A 111 -7.80 -0.86 -6.69
CA ILE A 111 -6.38 -0.79 -7.03
C ILE A 111 -5.68 -0.25 -5.79
N ALA A 112 -4.80 -1.03 -5.19
CA ALA A 112 -4.13 -0.65 -3.96
C ALA A 112 -2.63 -0.93 -4.04
N GLY A 113 -1.81 -0.10 -3.40
CA GLY A 113 -0.37 -0.31 -3.41
C GLY A 113 0.40 0.84 -2.80
N GLY A 114 1.65 0.96 -3.16
CA GLY A 114 2.50 2.04 -2.72
C GLY A 114 3.67 2.30 -3.67
N VAL A 115 4.27 3.46 -3.52
CA VAL A 115 5.46 3.85 -4.26
C VAL A 115 6.39 4.63 -3.34
N ASN A 116 7.68 4.38 -3.47
CA ASN A 116 8.72 5.09 -2.75
C ASN A 116 9.96 5.26 -3.62
N LEU A 117 10.33 6.51 -3.88
CA LEU A 117 11.57 6.86 -4.59
C LEU A 117 12.39 7.84 -3.74
N SER A 118 13.70 7.78 -3.92
CA SER A 118 14.65 8.70 -3.29
C SER A 118 15.13 9.74 -4.31
N ILE A 119 14.25 10.69 -4.63
CA ILE A 119 14.43 11.65 -5.75
C ILE A 119 15.34 12.82 -5.33
N HIS A 120 15.37 13.15 -4.03
CA HIS A 120 16.09 14.32 -3.53
C HIS A 120 16.96 13.95 -2.32
N PRO A 121 18.17 14.50 -2.18
CA PRO A 121 19.06 14.21 -1.05
C PRO A 121 18.50 14.59 0.33
N ASN A 122 17.46 15.40 0.39
CA ASN A 122 16.80 15.79 1.63
C ASN A 122 16.29 14.58 2.43
N LYS A 123 15.78 13.55 1.76
CA LYS A 123 15.34 12.30 2.40
C LYS A 123 16.48 11.66 3.21
N TYR A 124 17.66 11.54 2.62
CA TYR A 124 18.83 11.02 3.32
C TYR A 124 19.28 11.92 4.48
N ARG A 125 19.22 13.23 4.29
CA ARG A 125 19.55 14.19 5.36
C ARG A 125 18.59 14.04 6.56
N MET A 126 17.29 13.93 6.32
CA MET A 126 16.29 13.73 7.37
C MET A 126 16.49 12.39 8.08
N LEU A 127 16.69 11.31 7.34
CA LEU A 127 16.90 9.98 7.90
C LEU A 127 18.19 9.88 8.69
N SER A 128 19.26 10.51 8.20
CA SER A 128 20.55 10.60 8.91
C SER A 128 20.42 11.43 10.19
N GLY A 129 19.77 12.59 10.14
CA GLY A 129 19.52 13.42 11.31
C GLY A 129 18.66 12.73 12.37
N GLY A 130 17.75 11.85 11.96
CA GLY A 130 16.95 10.99 12.84
C GLY A 130 17.66 9.72 13.32
N GLN A 131 18.90 9.49 12.93
CA GLN A 131 19.67 8.27 13.23
C GLN A 131 18.98 6.98 12.75
N PHE A 132 18.31 7.01 11.59
CA PHE A 132 17.66 5.86 11.01
C PHE A 132 18.54 5.09 10.02
N LEU A 133 19.58 5.75 9.47
CA LEU A 133 20.44 5.13 8.45
C LEU A 133 21.52 4.27 9.09
N SER A 134 21.79 3.13 8.48
CA SER A 134 22.94 2.29 8.82
C SER A 134 24.25 3.04 8.59
N SER A 135 25.18 2.91 9.53
CA SER A 135 26.50 3.54 9.45
C SER A 135 27.46 2.82 8.52
N ASP A 136 27.21 1.50 8.25
CA ASP A 136 28.08 0.67 7.39
C ASP A 136 27.49 0.42 6.00
N GLY A 137 26.31 0.99 5.70
CA GLY A 137 25.66 0.85 4.40
C GLY A 137 24.91 -0.47 4.19
N HIS A 138 24.70 -1.25 5.24
CA HIS A 138 23.98 -2.52 5.19
C HIS A 138 22.80 -2.52 6.15
N CYS A 139 21.72 -3.18 5.77
CA CYS A 139 20.57 -3.45 6.62
C CYS A 139 20.77 -4.84 7.26
N GLN A 140 21.13 -4.85 8.55
CA GLN A 140 21.43 -6.07 9.31
C GLN A 140 20.15 -6.73 9.84
N SER A 141 19.15 -6.95 8.96
CA SER A 141 17.87 -7.56 9.35
C SER A 141 18.10 -8.92 10.02
N PHE A 142 17.63 -9.07 11.28
CA PHE A 142 17.81 -10.25 12.11
C PHE A 142 19.26 -10.62 12.47
N GLY A 143 20.20 -9.73 12.14
CA GLY A 143 21.63 -9.89 12.43
C GLY A 143 22.07 -9.14 13.69
N GLU A 144 23.34 -9.30 14.05
CA GLU A 144 23.98 -8.54 15.14
C GLU A 144 24.62 -7.27 14.59
N GLY A 145 24.70 -6.23 15.42
CA GLY A 145 25.46 -5.00 15.14
C GLY A 145 24.74 -3.97 14.27
N GLY A 146 23.49 -4.22 13.89
CA GLY A 146 22.71 -3.25 13.14
C GLY A 146 22.40 -1.99 13.93
N ASP A 147 22.58 -0.83 13.29
CA ASP A 147 22.34 0.50 13.88
C ASP A 147 21.36 1.35 13.04
N GLY A 148 20.91 0.82 11.90
CA GLY A 148 19.97 1.51 11.02
C GLY A 148 19.64 0.68 9.79
N TYR A 149 18.84 1.25 8.89
CA TYR A 149 18.47 0.65 7.61
C TYR A 149 18.99 1.45 6.43
N ILE A 150 18.91 0.86 5.24
CA ILE A 150 19.13 1.55 3.96
C ILE A 150 17.78 1.70 3.26
N PRO A 151 17.34 2.93 2.93
CA PRO A 151 16.07 3.12 2.25
C PRO A 151 16.11 2.54 0.84
N GLY A 152 15.16 1.65 0.55
CA GLY A 152 14.96 1.09 -0.78
C GLY A 152 14.02 1.94 -1.63
N GLU A 153 14.02 1.69 -2.92
CA GLU A 153 13.07 2.25 -3.87
C GLU A 153 12.20 1.14 -4.46
N GLY A 154 10.96 1.45 -4.73
CA GLY A 154 10.06 0.49 -5.31
C GLY A 154 8.66 1.03 -5.54
N VAL A 155 7.91 0.28 -6.36
CA VAL A 155 6.49 0.45 -6.57
C VAL A 155 5.85 -0.93 -6.65
N GLY A 156 4.72 -1.08 -5.96
CA GLY A 156 3.93 -2.30 -6.00
C GLY A 156 2.45 -1.95 -6.03
N VAL A 157 1.70 -2.63 -6.90
CA VAL A 157 0.25 -2.42 -7.06
C VAL A 157 -0.44 -3.76 -7.20
N VAL A 158 -1.57 -3.90 -6.51
CA VAL A 158 -2.43 -5.07 -6.58
C VAL A 158 -3.86 -4.67 -6.95
N VAL A 159 -4.55 -5.53 -7.69
CA VAL A 159 -5.99 -5.42 -7.93
C VAL A 159 -6.70 -6.35 -6.96
N LEU A 160 -7.61 -5.80 -6.18
CA LEU A 160 -8.37 -6.50 -5.14
C LEU A 160 -9.83 -6.59 -5.51
N LYS A 161 -10.45 -7.73 -5.20
CA LYS A 161 -11.86 -8.00 -5.44
C LYS A 161 -12.39 -8.96 -4.38
N ARG A 162 -13.69 -8.90 -4.08
CA ARG A 162 -14.30 -9.95 -3.22
C ARG A 162 -14.14 -11.32 -3.88
N LEU A 163 -13.82 -12.33 -3.08
CA LEU A 163 -13.60 -13.69 -3.58
C LEU A 163 -14.79 -14.23 -4.40
N SER A 164 -16.00 -14.04 -3.89
CA SER A 164 -17.23 -14.46 -4.59
C SER A 164 -17.39 -13.81 -5.96
N ASP A 165 -17.02 -12.53 -6.06
CA ASP A 165 -17.08 -11.80 -7.32
C ASP A 165 -15.98 -12.23 -8.28
N ALA A 166 -14.76 -12.45 -7.77
CA ALA A 166 -13.65 -12.93 -8.58
C ALA A 166 -13.91 -14.33 -9.15
N GLN A 167 -14.46 -15.24 -8.33
CA GLN A 167 -14.84 -16.59 -8.78
C GLN A 167 -15.95 -16.56 -9.82
N ARG A 168 -17.02 -15.79 -9.59
CA ARG A 168 -18.12 -15.63 -10.54
C ARG A 168 -17.65 -15.09 -11.89
N ASP A 169 -16.74 -14.12 -11.85
CA ASP A 169 -16.25 -13.42 -13.04
C ASP A 169 -15.07 -14.15 -13.70
N GLY A 170 -14.68 -15.33 -13.19
CA GLY A 170 -13.62 -16.18 -13.75
C GLY A 170 -12.22 -15.55 -13.66
N ASN A 171 -11.98 -14.66 -12.71
CA ASN A 171 -10.70 -14.00 -12.58
C ASN A 171 -9.62 -14.96 -12.05
N HIS A 172 -8.39 -14.78 -12.52
CA HIS A 172 -7.23 -15.44 -11.90
C HIS A 172 -7.02 -14.90 -10.48
N ILE A 173 -6.76 -15.80 -9.54
CA ILE A 173 -6.60 -15.46 -8.11
C ILE A 173 -5.22 -15.91 -7.66
N TYR A 174 -4.31 -14.97 -7.41
CA TYR A 174 -2.96 -15.26 -6.89
C TYR A 174 -2.99 -15.63 -5.40
N GLY A 175 -3.91 -15.05 -4.64
CA GLY A 175 -4.00 -15.28 -3.21
C GLY A 175 -5.18 -14.57 -2.57
N LEU A 176 -5.39 -14.80 -1.28
CA LEU A 176 -6.49 -14.23 -0.52
C LEU A 176 -5.96 -13.39 0.64
N VAL A 177 -6.40 -12.15 0.75
CA VAL A 177 -6.24 -11.36 1.97
C VAL A 177 -7.31 -11.80 2.95
N ARG A 178 -6.94 -12.66 3.90
CA ARG A 178 -7.87 -13.25 4.88
C ARG A 178 -8.38 -12.21 5.87
N ALA A 179 -7.46 -11.41 6.40
CA ALA A 179 -7.75 -10.30 7.32
C ALA A 179 -6.62 -9.30 7.34
N SER A 180 -6.87 -8.17 7.95
CA SER A 180 -5.86 -7.15 8.22
C SER A 180 -6.29 -6.28 9.40
N ALA A 181 -5.35 -5.91 10.26
CA ALA A 181 -5.61 -5.08 11.42
C ALA A 181 -4.68 -3.87 11.47
N LEU A 182 -5.19 -2.76 11.95
CA LEU A 182 -4.44 -1.54 12.21
C LEU A 182 -4.57 -1.16 13.69
N ASN A 183 -3.49 -0.64 14.26
CA ASN A 183 -3.51 0.03 15.55
C ASN A 183 -2.40 1.08 15.62
N HIS A 184 -2.31 1.75 16.74
CA HIS A 184 -1.22 2.68 17.05
C HIS A 184 -0.53 2.20 18.34
N GLY A 185 0.78 2.37 18.43
CA GLY A 185 1.58 1.94 19.57
C GLY A 185 1.30 2.68 20.88
N GLY A 186 0.53 3.78 20.83
CA GLY A 186 0.27 4.62 21.99
C GLY A 186 1.52 5.37 22.47
N LYS A 187 1.52 5.78 23.74
CA LYS A 187 2.66 6.47 24.35
C LYS A 187 3.71 5.44 24.76
N THR A 188 4.95 5.66 24.33
CA THR A 188 6.14 4.90 24.71
C THR A 188 7.20 5.84 25.33
N ASN A 189 8.39 5.33 25.63
CA ASN A 189 9.49 6.12 26.18
C ASN A 189 10.13 7.11 25.18
N GLY A 190 9.67 7.13 23.93
CA GLY A 190 10.10 8.05 22.88
C GLY A 190 9.17 7.94 21.67
N TYR A 191 9.05 9.01 20.88
CA TYR A 191 8.12 9.07 19.75
C TYR A 191 8.36 7.96 18.71
N THR A 192 9.62 7.59 18.49
CA THR A 192 10.02 6.57 17.50
C THR A 192 10.23 5.18 18.12
N VAL A 193 10.02 5.03 19.43
CA VAL A 193 10.22 3.74 20.12
C VAL A 193 9.02 2.82 19.87
N PRO A 194 9.24 1.62 19.29
CA PRO A 194 8.14 0.68 19.01
C PRO A 194 7.53 0.13 20.31
N ASN A 195 6.26 -0.28 20.21
CA ASN A 195 5.54 -0.93 21.31
C ASN A 195 5.29 -2.40 20.94
N PRO A 196 6.04 -3.37 21.49
CA PRO A 196 5.88 -4.78 21.19
C PRO A 196 4.48 -5.33 21.49
N GLN A 197 3.84 -4.84 22.57
CA GLN A 197 2.49 -5.28 22.92
C GLN A 197 1.47 -4.84 21.86
N ALA A 198 1.56 -3.60 21.37
CA ALA A 198 0.67 -3.12 20.31
C ALA A 198 0.88 -3.91 19.00
N GLN A 199 2.11 -4.28 18.68
CA GLN A 199 2.40 -5.14 17.54
C GLN A 199 1.77 -6.53 17.70
N ALA A 200 1.93 -7.15 18.88
CA ALA A 200 1.32 -8.44 19.22
C ALA A 200 -0.21 -8.37 19.12
N ASP A 201 -0.83 -7.29 19.61
CA ASP A 201 -2.28 -7.07 19.55
C ASP A 201 -2.79 -6.93 18.10
N ALA A 202 -2.05 -6.24 17.23
CA ALA A 202 -2.40 -6.13 15.81
C ALA A 202 -2.36 -7.50 15.12
N ILE A 203 -1.33 -8.30 15.38
CA ILE A 203 -1.19 -9.66 14.86
C ILE A 203 -2.33 -10.54 15.37
N ALA A 204 -2.59 -10.54 16.67
CA ALA A 204 -3.64 -11.35 17.29
C ALA A 204 -5.01 -11.01 16.71
N ARG A 205 -5.33 -9.72 16.53
CA ARG A 205 -6.60 -9.28 15.90
C ARG A 205 -6.70 -9.74 14.45
N ALA A 206 -5.64 -9.62 13.66
CA ALA A 206 -5.66 -10.08 12.28
C ALA A 206 -5.88 -11.60 12.18
N LEU A 207 -5.21 -12.39 13.01
CA LEU A 207 -5.39 -13.85 13.08
C LEU A 207 -6.83 -14.21 13.49
N ALA A 208 -7.36 -13.56 14.53
CA ALA A 208 -8.72 -13.79 15.02
C ALA A 208 -9.78 -13.43 13.97
N GLU A 209 -9.67 -12.26 13.32
CA GLU A 209 -10.58 -11.81 12.27
C GLU A 209 -10.54 -12.76 11.05
N GLY A 210 -9.35 -13.24 10.68
CA GLY A 210 -9.16 -14.16 9.58
C GLY A 210 -9.53 -15.61 9.88
N GLY A 211 -9.80 -15.94 11.15
CA GLY A 211 -10.00 -17.33 11.59
C GLY A 211 -8.76 -18.20 11.29
N VAL A 212 -7.56 -17.66 11.46
CA VAL A 212 -6.30 -18.33 11.13
C VAL A 212 -5.66 -18.86 12.41
N ASP A 213 -5.43 -20.18 12.45
CA ASP A 213 -4.62 -20.80 13.50
C ASP A 213 -3.14 -20.38 13.30
N PRO A 214 -2.49 -19.76 14.31
CA PRO A 214 -1.09 -19.33 14.20
C PRO A 214 -0.13 -20.47 13.81
N ARG A 215 -0.44 -21.72 14.18
CA ARG A 215 0.37 -22.89 13.82
C ARG A 215 0.36 -23.22 12.31
N ARG A 216 -0.57 -22.63 11.57
CA ARG A 216 -0.67 -22.79 10.10
C ARG A 216 0.04 -21.67 9.33
N VAL A 217 0.64 -20.71 10.02
CA VAL A 217 1.44 -19.65 9.39
C VAL A 217 2.77 -20.25 8.99
N GLY A 218 3.02 -20.36 7.70
CA GLY A 218 4.25 -20.94 7.14
C GLY A 218 5.35 -19.93 6.86
N TYR A 219 5.02 -18.63 6.79
CA TYR A 219 5.98 -17.58 6.51
C TYR A 219 5.55 -16.26 7.15
N ILE A 220 6.51 -15.46 7.59
CA ILE A 220 6.29 -14.14 8.17
C ILE A 220 7.23 -13.15 7.47
N GLU A 221 6.64 -12.18 6.77
CA GLU A 221 7.37 -11.01 6.28
C GLU A 221 7.34 -9.94 7.37
N ALA A 222 8.48 -9.72 8.00
CA ALA A 222 8.60 -8.76 9.09
C ALA A 222 9.10 -7.40 8.59
N HIS A 223 9.04 -6.38 9.44
CA HIS A 223 9.57 -5.06 9.11
C HIS A 223 11.10 -5.07 8.96
N GLY A 224 11.82 -5.77 9.83
CA GLY A 224 13.23 -6.15 9.67
C GLY A 224 14.20 -5.00 9.44
N THR A 225 14.07 -3.90 10.17
CA THR A 225 14.89 -2.69 9.98
C THR A 225 16.37 -2.88 10.39
N GLY A 226 16.72 -3.95 11.08
CA GLY A 226 18.10 -4.21 11.52
C GLY A 226 18.58 -3.30 12.63
N THR A 227 17.68 -2.74 13.42
CA THR A 227 18.01 -1.96 14.61
C THR A 227 17.78 -2.76 15.89
N LYS A 228 18.44 -2.37 16.99
CA LYS A 228 18.26 -3.04 18.29
C LYS A 228 16.84 -2.92 18.86
N LEU A 229 16.08 -1.91 18.45
CA LEU A 229 14.74 -1.62 18.95
C LEU A 229 13.62 -2.08 18.02
N GLY A 230 13.91 -2.38 16.75
CA GLY A 230 12.90 -2.66 15.74
C GLY A 230 13.08 -3.93 14.96
#